data_a2ee3001fb4ff6d38c147b3009e180da
#
_entry.id   a2ee3001fb4ff6d38c147b3009e180da
#
_cell.length_a   1.000
_cell.length_b   1.000
_cell.length_c   1.000
_cell.angle_alpha   90.00
_cell.angle_beta   90.00
_cell.angle_gamma   90.00
#
_symmetry.space_group_name_H-M   'P 1'
#
loop_
_entity.id
_entity.type
_entity.pdbx_description
1 polymer ?
#
loop_
_entity_poly.entity_id
_entity_poly.type
_entity_poly.pdbx_seq_one_letter_code
_entity_poly.pdbx_strand_id
1 'polypeptide(L)'
;MNKLLLIFFFLSTQLIAQISINKLTNSTLIAKDLLASKVWTNNDISVGLKETLAIGAESSVDLTSRKDGFYSNELVKIPFPKDAYQIKKTLLKLGMDAKVLEFEYLLNKAASEASELAKDILLNEISNIKMNDALAILDGEDNAATKYLMLNTSKKLYIKFKPIVEESIKNVNLVKVWNFLILKYNSIPLTKPVELHLDEYVTKKTIEGLFKLIEIEEKNIRTNPKARITENLQRVFKWFLKN
;
A
#
# COMPACT_ATOMS: atom_id res chain seq x y z
N MET A 1 22.44 76.07 19.20
CA MET A 1 21.93 75.57 17.90
C MET A 1 22.56 74.23 17.45
N ASN A 2 23.66 73.75 18.03
CA ASN A 2 24.35 72.54 17.50
C ASN A 2 23.89 71.17 18.07
N LYS A 3 23.16 71.11 19.18
CA LYS A 3 22.73 69.83 19.76
C LYS A 3 21.48 69.24 19.07
N LEU A 4 20.64 70.09 18.50
CA LEU A 4 19.41 69.64 17.82
C LEU A 4 19.70 69.05 16.43
N LEU A 5 20.73 69.54 15.75
CA LEU A 5 21.17 69.05 14.41
C LEU A 5 21.80 67.64 14.50
N LEU A 6 22.55 67.36 15.58
CA LEU A 6 23.16 66.06 15.81
C LEU A 6 22.14 64.94 16.10
N ILE A 7 21.03 65.26 16.77
CA ILE A 7 19.94 64.30 17.10
C ILE A 7 19.18 63.94 15.81
N PHE A 8 18.95 64.88 14.90
CA PHE A 8 18.28 64.63 13.63
C PHE A 8 19.16 63.76 12.67
N PHE A 9 20.46 63.91 12.71
CA PHE A 9 21.38 63.11 11.89
C PHE A 9 21.48 61.67 12.39
N PHE A 10 21.42 61.42 13.71
CA PHE A 10 21.46 60.07 14.29
C PHE A 10 20.13 59.33 14.07
N LEU A 11 18.98 60.00 14.09
CA LEU A 11 17.68 59.40 13.82
C LEU A 11 17.52 59.01 12.33
N SER A 12 18.07 59.81 11.42
CA SER A 12 17.98 59.53 9.99
C SER A 12 18.86 58.32 9.57
N THR A 13 20.03 58.16 10.20
CA THR A 13 20.89 57.00 9.93
C THR A 13 20.36 55.66 10.47
N GLN A 14 19.66 55.72 11.60
CA GLN A 14 18.98 54.53 12.15
C GLN A 14 17.80 54.11 11.28
N LEU A 15 17.00 55.03 10.75
CA LEU A 15 15.89 54.77 9.89
C LEU A 15 16.31 54.16 8.55
N ILE A 16 17.39 54.64 7.95
CA ILE A 16 17.96 54.11 6.70
C ILE A 16 18.56 52.71 6.92
N ALA A 17 19.20 52.46 8.06
CA ALA A 17 19.73 51.13 8.40
C ALA A 17 18.61 50.10 8.58
N GLN A 18 17.50 50.45 9.25
CA GLN A 18 16.35 49.55 9.41
C GLN A 18 15.64 49.24 8.09
N ILE A 19 15.50 50.20 7.19
CA ILE A 19 14.91 50.01 5.85
C ILE A 19 15.82 49.09 5.01
N SER A 20 17.13 49.21 5.10
CA SER A 20 18.09 48.35 4.39
C SER A 20 18.08 46.93 4.92
N ILE A 21 18.00 46.73 6.25
CA ILE A 21 17.95 45.40 6.88
C ILE A 21 16.63 44.72 6.53
N ASN A 22 15.50 45.41 6.59
CA ASN A 22 14.18 44.83 6.20
C ASN A 22 14.13 44.47 4.70
N LYS A 23 14.80 45.24 3.83
CA LYS A 23 14.87 44.96 2.40
C LYS A 23 15.76 43.75 2.11
N LEU A 24 16.85 43.57 2.86
CA LEU A 24 17.73 42.39 2.78
C LEU A 24 17.04 41.14 3.33
N THR A 25 16.35 41.22 4.47
CA THR A 25 15.62 40.10 5.05
C THR A 25 14.45 39.66 4.18
N ASN A 26 13.71 40.61 3.58
CA ASN A 26 12.66 40.29 2.62
C ASN A 26 13.20 39.68 1.32
N SER A 27 14.34 40.17 0.81
CA SER A 27 14.97 39.58 -0.39
C SER A 27 15.54 38.18 -0.13
N THR A 28 16.06 37.92 1.07
CA THR A 28 16.52 36.57 1.45
C THR A 28 15.37 35.62 1.71
N LEU A 29 14.25 36.10 2.25
CA LEU A 29 13.02 35.30 2.40
C LEU A 29 12.40 34.97 1.04
N ILE A 30 12.33 35.96 0.13
CA ILE A 30 11.84 35.77 -1.25
C ILE A 30 12.79 34.84 -2.03
N ALA A 31 14.12 34.99 -1.88
CA ALA A 31 15.09 34.09 -2.50
C ALA A 31 14.99 32.67 -1.92
N LYS A 32 14.76 32.54 -0.62
CA LYS A 32 14.53 31.25 0.03
C LYS A 32 13.21 30.61 -0.40
N ASP A 33 12.15 31.40 -0.59
CA ASP A 33 10.86 30.93 -1.16
C ASP A 33 10.98 30.59 -2.65
N LEU A 34 11.73 31.38 -3.42
CA LEU A 34 12.03 31.09 -4.84
C LEU A 34 12.95 29.87 -5.01
N LEU A 35 13.91 29.65 -4.12
CA LEU A 35 14.73 28.44 -4.07
C LEU A 35 13.94 27.24 -3.52
N ALA A 36 12.93 27.48 -2.67
CA ALA A 36 12.01 26.47 -2.20
C ALA A 36 10.89 26.13 -3.21
N SER A 37 10.63 27.02 -4.16
CA SER A 37 9.78 26.73 -5.34
C SER A 37 10.56 25.98 -6.42
N LYS A 38 11.23 24.88 -6.02
CA LYS A 38 11.74 23.91 -6.99
C LYS A 38 10.54 23.48 -7.83
N VAL A 39 10.57 23.79 -9.11
CA VAL A 39 9.56 23.26 -10.05
C VAL A 39 9.62 21.75 -9.97
N TRP A 40 8.56 21.13 -9.51
CA TRP A 40 8.47 19.69 -9.39
C TRP A 40 8.53 19.07 -10.78
N THR A 41 9.53 18.24 -10.99
CA THR A 41 9.60 17.46 -12.21
C THR A 41 8.71 16.22 -12.07
N ASN A 42 8.25 15.67 -13.18
CA ASN A 42 7.55 14.39 -13.18
C ASN A 42 8.37 13.29 -12.49
N ASN A 43 9.68 13.37 -12.56
CA ASN A 43 10.58 12.44 -11.89
C ASN A 43 10.56 12.60 -10.36
N ASP A 44 10.57 13.82 -9.81
CA ASP A 44 10.51 14.06 -8.36
C ASP A 44 9.20 13.49 -7.77
N ILE A 45 8.08 13.70 -8.48
CA ILE A 45 6.77 13.16 -8.10
C ILE A 45 6.77 11.63 -8.19
N SER A 46 7.30 11.07 -9.28
CA SER A 46 7.41 9.63 -9.46
C SER A 46 8.20 8.94 -8.34
N VAL A 47 9.30 9.55 -7.90
CA VAL A 47 10.10 9.05 -6.76
C VAL A 47 9.26 9.02 -5.47
N GLY A 48 8.54 10.10 -5.15
CA GLY A 48 7.69 10.15 -3.97
C GLY A 48 6.52 9.15 -4.01
N LEU A 49 5.89 8.96 -5.17
CA LEU A 49 4.84 7.96 -5.34
C LEU A 49 5.36 6.53 -5.20
N LYS A 50 6.55 6.24 -5.76
CA LYS A 50 7.21 4.93 -5.57
C LYS A 50 7.56 4.67 -4.12
N GLU A 51 8.04 5.68 -3.42
CA GLU A 51 8.33 5.58 -1.98
C GLU A 51 7.05 5.31 -1.17
N THR A 52 5.95 5.99 -1.50
CA THR A 52 4.62 5.70 -0.91
C THR A 52 4.22 4.24 -1.11
N LEU A 53 4.34 3.74 -2.34
CA LEU A 53 4.02 2.36 -2.67
C LEU A 53 4.95 1.36 -1.96
N ALA A 54 6.25 1.68 -1.83
CA ALA A 54 7.21 0.82 -1.15
C ALA A 54 6.89 0.70 0.35
N ILE A 55 6.60 1.83 1.02
CA ILE A 55 6.16 1.84 2.43
C ILE A 55 4.88 1.03 2.59
N GLY A 56 3.90 1.22 1.70
CA GLY A 56 2.67 0.45 1.69
C GLY A 56 2.90 -1.06 1.50
N ALA A 57 3.78 -1.44 0.59
CA ALA A 57 4.13 -2.83 0.33
C ALA A 57 4.84 -3.48 1.53
N GLU A 58 5.81 -2.79 2.14
CA GLU A 58 6.50 -3.27 3.34
C GLU A 58 5.54 -3.44 4.51
N SER A 59 4.73 -2.42 4.80
CA SER A 59 3.71 -2.46 5.85
C SER A 59 2.70 -3.59 5.63
N SER A 60 2.25 -3.78 4.38
CA SER A 60 1.31 -4.84 4.02
C SER A 60 1.89 -6.22 4.27
N VAL A 61 3.12 -6.47 3.83
CA VAL A 61 3.81 -7.74 4.04
C VAL A 61 4.06 -7.98 5.52
N ASP A 62 4.56 -6.98 6.24
CA ASP A 62 4.83 -7.08 7.68
C ASP A 62 3.57 -7.41 8.50
N LEU A 63 2.40 -6.93 8.08
CA LEU A 63 1.13 -7.25 8.72
C LEU A 63 0.63 -8.65 8.37
N THR A 64 0.75 -9.04 7.10
CA THR A 64 0.14 -10.27 6.57
C THR A 64 1.00 -11.51 6.78
N SER A 65 2.33 -11.38 6.84
CA SER A 65 3.26 -12.50 7.08
C SER A 65 3.33 -12.96 8.54
N ARG A 66 2.82 -12.16 9.48
CA ARG A 66 2.74 -12.56 10.90
C ARG A 66 1.86 -13.79 11.07
N LYS A 67 2.04 -14.47 12.19
CA LYS A 67 1.12 -15.55 12.59
C LYS A 67 -0.32 -15.04 12.52
N ASP A 68 -1.15 -15.76 11.79
CA ASP A 68 -2.56 -15.44 11.55
C ASP A 68 -2.82 -14.08 10.87
N GLY A 69 -1.82 -13.50 10.20
CA GLY A 69 -1.88 -12.16 9.61
C GLY A 69 -3.04 -11.94 8.63
N PHE A 70 -3.36 -12.94 7.80
CA PHE A 70 -4.58 -12.93 6.96
C PHE A 70 -5.81 -13.33 7.75
N TYR A 71 -5.74 -14.38 8.57
CA TYR A 71 -6.91 -14.92 9.25
C TYR A 71 -7.55 -13.96 10.26
N SER A 72 -6.71 -13.22 11.00
CA SER A 72 -7.16 -12.30 12.04
C SER A 72 -7.47 -10.89 11.54
N ASN A 73 -7.19 -10.60 10.27
CA ASN A 73 -7.42 -9.29 9.67
C ASN A 73 -8.64 -9.32 8.74
N GLU A 74 -9.77 -8.84 9.22
CA GLU A 74 -11.04 -8.85 8.46
C GLU A 74 -10.99 -8.10 7.11
N LEU A 75 -10.01 -7.20 6.92
CA LEU A 75 -9.85 -6.46 5.66
C LEU A 75 -9.29 -7.33 4.52
N VAL A 76 -8.53 -8.37 4.88
CA VAL A 76 -7.81 -9.21 3.90
C VAL A 76 -8.08 -10.70 4.06
N LYS A 77 -8.81 -11.09 5.10
CA LYS A 77 -9.18 -12.48 5.38
C LYS A 77 -9.77 -13.15 4.14
N ILE A 78 -9.20 -14.27 3.77
CA ILE A 78 -9.64 -15.06 2.62
C ILE A 78 -10.84 -15.91 3.06
N PRO A 79 -12.04 -15.67 2.49
CA PRO A 79 -13.21 -16.45 2.82
C PRO A 79 -13.21 -17.82 2.12
N PHE A 80 -14.16 -18.66 2.49
CA PHE A 80 -14.43 -19.88 1.74
C PHE A 80 -14.78 -19.54 0.27
N PRO A 81 -14.22 -20.26 -0.74
CA PRO A 81 -14.44 -19.95 -2.15
C PRO A 81 -15.94 -19.96 -2.52
N LYS A 82 -16.37 -18.91 -3.23
CA LYS A 82 -17.79 -18.78 -3.64
C LYS A 82 -18.23 -19.95 -4.51
N ASP A 83 -17.38 -20.41 -5.40
CA ASP A 83 -17.66 -21.52 -6.31
C ASP A 83 -17.89 -22.85 -5.56
N ALA A 84 -17.35 -22.95 -4.35
CA ALA A 84 -17.51 -24.10 -3.46
C ALA A 84 -18.52 -23.84 -2.30
N TYR A 85 -19.33 -22.78 -2.38
CA TYR A 85 -20.26 -22.42 -1.30
C TYR A 85 -21.30 -23.49 -0.99
N GLN A 86 -21.77 -24.26 -1.99
CA GLN A 86 -22.69 -25.37 -1.78
C GLN A 86 -22.04 -26.50 -0.98
N ILE A 87 -20.75 -26.75 -1.20
CA ILE A 87 -19.96 -27.69 -0.40
C ILE A 87 -19.98 -27.25 1.05
N LYS A 88 -19.57 -26.01 1.32
CA LYS A 88 -19.58 -25.44 2.68
C LYS A 88 -20.93 -25.60 3.34
N LYS A 89 -22.03 -25.17 2.69
CA LYS A 89 -23.38 -25.24 3.22
C LYS A 89 -23.82 -26.67 3.56
N THR A 90 -23.47 -27.61 2.69
CA THR A 90 -23.82 -29.03 2.86
C THR A 90 -23.03 -29.64 4.03
N LEU A 91 -21.74 -29.39 4.10
CA LEU A 91 -20.87 -29.92 5.17
C LEU A 91 -21.26 -29.38 6.55
N LEU A 92 -21.63 -28.09 6.63
CA LEU A 92 -22.17 -27.50 7.87
C LEU A 92 -23.44 -28.18 8.33
N LYS A 93 -24.36 -28.52 7.41
CA LYS A 93 -25.59 -29.30 7.75
C LYS A 93 -25.27 -30.71 8.27
N LEU A 94 -24.14 -31.27 7.92
CA LEU A 94 -23.65 -32.56 8.40
C LEU A 94 -22.87 -32.46 9.72
N GLY A 95 -22.80 -31.27 10.34
CA GLY A 95 -22.06 -31.04 11.58
C GLY A 95 -20.53 -31.03 11.42
N MET A 96 -20.03 -30.72 10.20
CA MET A 96 -18.60 -30.71 9.91
C MET A 96 -17.96 -29.33 10.07
N ASP A 97 -18.52 -28.50 10.96
CA ASP A 97 -18.11 -27.11 11.21
C ASP A 97 -16.60 -26.99 11.47
N ALA A 98 -16.06 -27.84 12.34
CA ALA A 98 -14.64 -27.83 12.68
C ALA A 98 -13.74 -28.04 11.45
N LYS A 99 -14.13 -28.91 10.50
CA LYS A 99 -13.33 -29.15 9.28
C LYS A 99 -13.48 -28.02 8.26
N VAL A 100 -14.62 -27.39 8.20
CA VAL A 100 -14.84 -26.18 7.38
C VAL A 100 -13.99 -25.02 7.91
N LEU A 101 -13.97 -24.81 9.22
CA LEU A 101 -13.13 -23.79 9.87
C LEU A 101 -11.64 -24.07 9.70
N GLU A 102 -11.23 -25.34 9.83
CA GLU A 102 -9.83 -25.75 9.56
C GLU A 102 -9.42 -25.41 8.14
N PHE A 103 -10.28 -25.68 7.14
CA PHE A 103 -10.01 -25.32 5.76
C PHE A 103 -9.85 -23.81 5.56
N GLU A 104 -10.77 -23.00 6.11
CA GLU A 104 -10.67 -21.54 6.04
C GLU A 104 -9.42 -20.99 6.74
N TYR A 105 -9.05 -21.59 7.86
CA TYR A 105 -7.80 -21.25 8.56
C TYR A 105 -6.58 -21.55 7.70
N LEU A 106 -6.52 -22.72 7.08
CA LEU A 106 -5.39 -23.12 6.25
C LEU A 106 -5.28 -22.32 4.95
N LEU A 107 -6.39 -21.87 4.36
CA LEU A 107 -6.37 -20.90 3.24
C LEU A 107 -5.59 -19.65 3.63
N ASN A 108 -5.94 -19.08 4.78
CA ASN A 108 -5.34 -17.85 5.29
C ASN A 108 -3.90 -18.05 5.76
N LYS A 109 -3.60 -19.21 6.34
CA LYS A 109 -2.23 -19.56 6.75
C LYS A 109 -1.31 -19.68 5.53
N ALA A 110 -1.75 -20.33 4.44
CA ALA A 110 -0.98 -20.40 3.20
C ALA A 110 -0.71 -19.01 2.61
N ALA A 111 -1.71 -18.11 2.66
CA ALA A 111 -1.54 -16.73 2.24
C ALA A 111 -0.52 -15.96 3.10
N SER A 112 -0.55 -16.15 4.43
CA SER A 112 0.41 -15.52 5.34
C SER A 112 1.84 -16.01 5.09
N GLU A 113 2.05 -17.32 4.92
CA GLU A 113 3.38 -17.88 4.60
C GLU A 113 3.89 -17.38 3.24
N ALA A 114 3.03 -17.32 2.22
CA ALA A 114 3.39 -16.80 0.91
C ALA A 114 3.72 -15.29 0.94
N SER A 115 3.09 -14.52 1.81
CA SER A 115 3.28 -13.06 1.88
C SER A 115 4.70 -12.67 2.31
N GLU A 116 5.35 -13.45 3.14
CA GLU A 116 6.74 -13.20 3.55
C GLU A 116 7.68 -13.08 2.35
N LEU A 117 7.47 -13.92 1.34
CA LEU A 117 8.27 -13.93 0.11
C LEU A 117 7.79 -12.93 -0.95
N ALA A 118 6.68 -12.23 -0.71
CA ALA A 118 6.14 -11.22 -1.62
C ALA A 118 6.91 -9.92 -1.62
N LYS A 119 7.60 -9.59 -0.50
CA LYS A 119 8.24 -8.29 -0.28
C LYS A 119 9.17 -7.90 -1.43
N ASP A 120 10.14 -8.74 -1.72
CA ASP A 120 11.15 -8.45 -2.75
C ASP A 120 10.54 -8.35 -4.15
N ILE A 121 9.51 -9.17 -4.43
CA ILE A 121 8.80 -9.14 -5.71
C ILE A 121 8.07 -7.80 -5.87
N LEU A 122 7.33 -7.36 -4.84
CA LEU A 122 6.61 -6.10 -4.85
C LEU A 122 7.55 -4.90 -4.98
N LEU A 123 8.60 -4.84 -4.16
CA LEU A 123 9.58 -3.75 -4.19
C LEU A 123 10.31 -3.67 -5.53
N ASN A 124 10.65 -4.81 -6.14
CA ASN A 124 11.25 -4.84 -7.47
C ASN A 124 10.28 -4.32 -8.55
N GLU A 125 9.01 -4.72 -8.54
CA GLU A 125 8.04 -4.18 -9.51
C GLU A 125 7.77 -2.69 -9.28
N ILE A 126 7.71 -2.21 -8.02
CA ILE A 126 7.56 -0.79 -7.70
C ILE A 126 8.76 0.02 -8.20
N SER A 127 9.99 -0.46 -8.00
CA SER A 127 11.19 0.26 -8.43
C SER A 127 11.26 0.39 -9.95
N ASN A 128 10.84 -0.64 -10.68
CA ASN A 128 10.92 -0.72 -12.14
C ASN A 128 9.73 -0.10 -12.88
N ILE A 129 8.63 0.21 -12.18
CA ILE A 129 7.45 0.80 -12.84
C ILE A 129 7.76 2.22 -13.35
N LYS A 130 7.36 2.51 -14.59
CA LYS A 130 7.49 3.83 -15.18
C LYS A 130 6.20 4.61 -14.99
N MET A 131 6.26 5.69 -14.26
CA MET A 131 5.14 6.60 -14.07
C MET A 131 5.28 7.77 -15.04
N ASN A 132 4.79 7.59 -16.26
CA ASN A 132 4.93 8.59 -17.33
C ASN A 132 4.17 9.88 -17.03
N ASP A 133 3.07 9.78 -16.29
CA ASP A 133 2.25 10.90 -15.85
C ASP A 133 2.08 10.86 -14.32
N ALA A 134 3.19 11.10 -13.62
CA ALA A 134 3.21 11.07 -12.17
C ALA A 134 2.36 12.19 -11.54
N LEU A 135 2.23 13.33 -12.22
CA LEU A 135 1.39 14.44 -11.78
C LEU A 135 -0.09 14.03 -11.78
N ALA A 136 -0.59 13.45 -12.86
CA ALA A 136 -1.97 12.97 -12.91
C ALA A 136 -2.27 11.88 -11.88
N ILE A 137 -1.29 11.03 -11.56
CA ILE A 137 -1.42 10.04 -10.49
C ILE A 137 -1.47 10.74 -9.11
N LEU A 138 -0.64 11.77 -8.91
CA LEU A 138 -0.62 12.54 -7.67
C LEU A 138 -1.94 13.28 -7.47
N ASP A 139 -2.48 13.91 -8.52
CA ASP A 139 -3.76 14.64 -8.51
C ASP A 139 -4.99 13.72 -8.50
N GLY A 140 -4.78 12.42 -8.67
CA GLY A 140 -5.84 11.42 -8.70
C GLY A 140 -6.42 11.10 -7.32
N GLU A 141 -7.25 10.05 -7.28
CA GLU A 141 -7.88 9.56 -6.06
C GLU A 141 -6.84 9.12 -5.00
N ASP A 142 -7.29 8.94 -3.76
CA ASP A 142 -6.46 8.55 -2.61
C ASP A 142 -5.69 7.22 -2.80
N ASN A 143 -6.03 6.43 -3.82
CA ASN A 143 -5.43 5.14 -4.17
C ASN A 143 -4.89 5.09 -5.61
N ALA A 144 -4.68 6.24 -6.24
CA ALA A 144 -4.33 6.31 -7.67
C ALA A 144 -2.99 5.62 -8.01
N ALA A 145 -1.97 5.75 -7.14
CA ALA A 145 -0.69 5.09 -7.35
C ALA A 145 -0.79 3.57 -7.18
N THR A 146 -1.57 3.11 -6.20
CA THR A 146 -1.85 1.66 -6.00
C THR A 146 -2.61 1.09 -7.18
N LYS A 147 -3.63 1.77 -7.68
CA LYS A 147 -4.35 1.36 -8.91
C LYS A 147 -3.42 1.28 -10.11
N TYR A 148 -2.54 2.28 -10.27
CA TYR A 148 -1.57 2.29 -11.35
C TYR A 148 -0.58 1.12 -11.24
N LEU A 149 -0.06 0.84 -10.05
CA LEU A 149 0.79 -0.33 -9.78
C LEU A 149 0.06 -1.62 -10.12
N MET A 150 -1.16 -1.80 -9.63
CA MET A 150 -1.97 -2.98 -9.87
C MET A 150 -2.19 -3.24 -11.37
N LEU A 151 -2.60 -2.22 -12.13
CA LEU A 151 -2.85 -2.33 -13.57
C LEU A 151 -1.60 -2.75 -14.36
N ASN A 152 -0.43 -2.25 -13.96
CA ASN A 152 0.82 -2.47 -14.70
C ASN A 152 1.58 -3.73 -14.27
N THR A 153 1.30 -4.28 -13.07
CA THR A 153 2.13 -5.33 -12.48
C THR A 153 1.37 -6.61 -12.13
N SER A 154 0.04 -6.61 -12.02
CA SER A 154 -0.76 -7.75 -11.55
C SER A 154 -0.44 -9.07 -12.27
N LYS A 155 -0.30 -9.05 -13.59
CA LYS A 155 0.04 -10.26 -14.35
C LYS A 155 1.42 -10.80 -13.99
N LYS A 156 2.41 -9.92 -13.86
CA LYS A 156 3.78 -10.30 -13.48
C LYS A 156 3.83 -10.81 -12.04
N LEU A 157 3.15 -10.11 -11.14
CA LEU A 157 3.02 -10.52 -9.74
C LEU A 157 2.37 -11.89 -9.63
N TYR A 158 1.28 -12.13 -10.34
CA TYR A 158 0.61 -13.43 -10.36
C TYR A 158 1.55 -14.56 -10.78
N ILE A 159 2.27 -14.38 -11.89
CA ILE A 159 3.20 -15.41 -12.41
C ILE A 159 4.31 -15.71 -11.41
N LYS A 160 4.88 -14.67 -10.78
CA LYS A 160 5.96 -14.82 -9.81
C LYS A 160 5.47 -15.38 -8.47
N PHE A 161 4.24 -15.06 -8.10
CA PHE A 161 3.68 -15.37 -6.79
C PHE A 161 3.05 -16.77 -6.72
N LYS A 162 2.46 -17.24 -7.84
CA LYS A 162 1.76 -18.53 -7.90
C LYS A 162 2.63 -19.70 -7.40
N PRO A 163 3.88 -19.90 -7.83
CA PRO A 163 4.71 -21.02 -7.32
C PRO A 163 5.00 -20.94 -5.83
N ILE A 164 5.11 -19.73 -5.28
CA ILE A 164 5.30 -19.51 -3.83
C ILE A 164 4.06 -19.95 -3.06
N VAL A 165 2.87 -19.56 -3.55
CA VAL A 165 1.60 -19.98 -2.96
C VAL A 165 1.37 -21.49 -3.07
N GLU A 166 1.73 -22.10 -4.19
CA GLU A 166 1.68 -23.57 -4.37
C GLU A 166 2.50 -24.30 -3.31
N GLU A 167 3.70 -23.80 -3.00
CA GLU A 167 4.55 -24.37 -1.96
C GLU A 167 3.95 -24.15 -0.56
N SER A 168 3.46 -22.96 -0.27
CA SER A 168 2.80 -22.65 1.01
C SER A 168 1.55 -23.53 1.22
N ILE A 169 0.75 -23.76 0.18
CA ILE A 169 -0.43 -24.66 0.23
C ILE A 169 -0.02 -26.09 0.62
N LYS A 170 1.10 -26.58 0.09
CA LYS A 170 1.63 -27.91 0.44
C LYS A 170 2.10 -27.93 1.91
N ASN A 171 2.87 -26.93 2.32
CA ASN A 171 3.43 -26.84 3.68
C ASN A 171 2.35 -26.86 4.76
N VAL A 172 1.22 -26.16 4.53
CA VAL A 172 0.08 -26.16 5.47
C VAL A 172 -0.88 -27.33 5.30
N ASN A 173 -0.65 -28.25 4.39
CA ASN A 173 -1.51 -29.40 4.11
C ASN A 173 -2.94 -29.04 3.66
N LEU A 174 -3.15 -27.87 3.04
CA LEU A 174 -4.46 -27.40 2.62
C LEU A 174 -5.17 -28.37 1.67
N VAL A 175 -4.43 -28.93 0.68
CA VAL A 175 -4.97 -29.90 -0.29
C VAL A 175 -5.53 -31.14 0.41
N LYS A 176 -4.87 -31.62 1.46
CA LYS A 176 -5.34 -32.79 2.21
C LYS A 176 -6.68 -32.54 2.86
N VAL A 177 -6.86 -31.37 3.47
CA VAL A 177 -8.14 -30.99 4.10
C VAL A 177 -9.21 -30.80 3.04
N TRP A 178 -8.89 -30.12 1.93
CA TRP A 178 -9.81 -29.95 0.81
C TRP A 178 -10.29 -31.28 0.24
N ASN A 179 -9.37 -32.21 -0.06
CA ASN A 179 -9.72 -33.53 -0.57
C ASN A 179 -10.62 -34.30 0.38
N PHE A 180 -10.37 -34.21 1.68
CA PHE A 180 -11.26 -34.80 2.68
C PHE A 180 -12.68 -34.22 2.60
N LEU A 181 -12.82 -32.87 2.50
CA LEU A 181 -14.12 -32.20 2.37
C LEU A 181 -14.85 -32.60 1.09
N ILE A 182 -14.14 -32.69 -0.04
CA ILE A 182 -14.70 -33.12 -1.33
C ILE A 182 -15.16 -34.57 -1.28
N LEU A 183 -14.37 -35.48 -0.73
CA LEU A 183 -14.77 -36.88 -0.57
C LEU A 183 -16.07 -37.02 0.24
N LYS A 184 -16.20 -36.27 1.32
CA LYS A 184 -17.42 -36.25 2.15
C LYS A 184 -18.63 -35.67 1.41
N TYR A 185 -18.42 -34.59 0.67
CA TYR A 185 -19.46 -34.01 -0.17
C TYR A 185 -19.91 -34.94 -1.29
N ASN A 186 -19.00 -35.56 -2.02
CA ASN A 186 -19.29 -36.46 -3.15
C ASN A 186 -19.91 -37.79 -2.68
N SER A 187 -19.79 -38.18 -1.43
CA SER A 187 -20.50 -39.34 -0.88
C SER A 187 -22.00 -39.14 -0.73
N ILE A 188 -22.50 -37.90 -0.90
CA ILE A 188 -23.93 -37.59 -0.83
C ILE A 188 -24.53 -37.78 -2.22
N PRO A 189 -25.65 -38.56 -2.34
CA PRO A 189 -26.32 -38.74 -3.61
C PRO A 189 -26.74 -37.40 -4.26
N LEU A 190 -26.69 -37.32 -5.57
CA LEU A 190 -27.12 -36.18 -6.38
C LEU A 190 -26.33 -34.89 -6.22
N THR A 191 -25.14 -34.92 -5.58
CA THR A 191 -24.25 -33.80 -5.58
C THR A 191 -23.56 -33.62 -6.95
N LYS A 192 -23.28 -32.34 -7.31
CA LYS A 192 -22.54 -32.04 -8.53
C LYS A 192 -21.03 -31.90 -8.18
N PRO A 193 -20.14 -32.50 -8.95
CA PRO A 193 -18.72 -32.27 -8.76
C PRO A 193 -18.39 -30.78 -8.83
N VAL A 194 -17.48 -30.32 -7.96
CA VAL A 194 -16.95 -28.96 -7.97
C VAL A 194 -15.45 -29.06 -8.16
N GLU A 195 -14.95 -28.40 -9.19
CA GLU A 195 -13.55 -28.22 -9.43
C GLU A 195 -13.11 -26.88 -8.85
N LEU A 196 -12.07 -26.89 -8.02
CA LEU A 196 -11.53 -25.70 -7.39
C LEU A 196 -10.01 -25.73 -7.48
N HIS A 197 -9.46 -24.75 -8.17
CA HIS A 197 -8.02 -24.50 -8.24
C HIS A 197 -7.59 -23.66 -7.03
N LEU A 198 -7.21 -24.33 -5.94
CA LEU A 198 -6.82 -23.68 -4.68
C LEU A 198 -5.62 -22.76 -4.85
N ASP A 199 -4.64 -23.16 -5.65
CA ASP A 199 -3.44 -22.38 -5.98
C ASP A 199 -3.82 -21.04 -6.62
N GLU A 200 -4.70 -21.04 -7.61
CA GLU A 200 -5.17 -19.83 -8.25
C GLU A 200 -6.00 -18.95 -7.30
N TYR A 201 -6.90 -19.59 -6.55
CA TYR A 201 -7.76 -18.88 -5.62
C TYR A 201 -6.94 -18.17 -4.54
N VAL A 202 -6.05 -18.89 -3.86
CA VAL A 202 -5.19 -18.33 -2.81
C VAL A 202 -4.26 -17.27 -3.39
N THR A 203 -3.63 -17.51 -4.56
CA THR A 203 -2.76 -16.53 -5.21
C THR A 203 -3.48 -15.21 -5.48
N LYS A 204 -4.66 -15.27 -6.12
CA LYS A 204 -5.45 -14.08 -6.42
C LYS A 204 -5.84 -13.34 -5.14
N LYS A 205 -6.34 -14.07 -4.13
CA LYS A 205 -6.79 -13.47 -2.87
C LYS A 205 -5.64 -12.89 -2.05
N THR A 206 -4.47 -13.50 -2.06
CA THR A 206 -3.28 -12.96 -1.39
C THR A 206 -2.84 -11.66 -2.04
N ILE A 207 -2.75 -11.60 -3.36
CA ILE A 207 -2.40 -10.39 -4.11
C ILE A 207 -3.45 -9.29 -3.86
N GLU A 208 -4.75 -9.61 -3.96
CA GLU A 208 -5.83 -8.66 -3.65
C GLU A 208 -5.71 -8.09 -2.23
N GLY A 209 -5.42 -8.94 -1.25
CA GLY A 209 -5.23 -8.52 0.15
C GLY A 209 -4.04 -7.58 0.33
N LEU A 210 -2.90 -7.90 -0.28
CA LEU A 210 -1.71 -7.03 -0.24
C LEU A 210 -2.01 -5.66 -0.87
N PHE A 211 -2.60 -5.62 -2.07
CA PHE A 211 -2.99 -4.36 -2.70
C PHE A 211 -3.99 -3.56 -1.87
N LYS A 212 -4.93 -4.24 -1.19
CA LYS A 212 -5.89 -3.57 -0.31
C LYS A 212 -5.20 -2.84 0.85
N LEU A 213 -4.17 -3.42 1.43
CA LEU A 213 -3.40 -2.79 2.51
C LEU A 213 -2.49 -1.68 1.97
N ILE A 214 -1.89 -1.84 0.78
CA ILE A 214 -1.11 -0.79 0.11
C ILE A 214 -2.01 0.43 -0.16
N GLU A 215 -3.24 0.21 -0.65
CA GLU A 215 -4.22 1.27 -0.88
C GLU A 215 -4.55 2.05 0.40
N ILE A 216 -4.72 1.35 1.52
CA ILE A 216 -5.00 1.96 2.82
C ILE A 216 -3.81 2.82 3.26
N GLU A 217 -2.59 2.33 3.09
CA GLU A 217 -1.39 3.08 3.48
C GLU A 217 -1.15 4.27 2.55
N GLU A 218 -1.36 4.13 1.23
CA GLU A 218 -1.32 5.26 0.30
C GLU A 218 -2.28 6.36 0.74
N LYS A 219 -3.53 6.00 1.02
CA LYS A 219 -4.53 6.94 1.52
C LYS A 219 -4.08 7.62 2.81
N ASN A 220 -3.53 6.86 3.77
CA ASN A 220 -3.01 7.39 5.02
C ASN A 220 -1.89 8.42 4.76
N ILE A 221 -0.93 8.14 3.88
CA ILE A 221 0.16 9.06 3.53
C ILE A 221 -0.38 10.32 2.84
N ARG A 222 -1.37 10.19 1.95
CA ARG A 222 -2.00 11.32 1.26
C ARG A 222 -2.76 12.25 2.19
N THR A 223 -3.49 11.69 3.15
CA THR A 223 -4.44 12.46 4.00
C THR A 223 -3.87 12.84 5.36
N ASN A 224 -2.90 12.09 5.89
CA ASN A 224 -2.34 12.30 7.22
C ASN A 224 -0.86 12.77 7.14
N PRO A 225 -0.56 14.05 7.44
CA PRO A 225 0.81 14.56 7.42
C PRO A 225 1.78 13.81 8.34
N LYS A 226 1.30 13.21 9.44
CA LYS A 226 2.13 12.43 10.37
C LYS A 226 2.62 11.11 9.78
N ALA A 227 1.93 10.56 8.79
CA ALA A 227 2.32 9.35 8.08
C ALA A 227 3.46 9.60 7.07
N ARG A 228 3.77 10.85 6.75
CA ARG A 228 4.85 11.26 5.83
C ARG A 228 6.19 11.26 6.55
N ILE A 229 6.72 10.07 6.80
CA ILE A 229 7.90 9.84 7.65
C ILE A 229 9.22 10.27 7.01
N THR A 230 9.25 10.53 5.70
CA THR A 230 10.45 10.98 5.00
C THR A 230 10.30 12.42 4.51
N GLU A 231 11.45 13.08 4.29
CA GLU A 231 11.47 14.43 3.73
C GLU A 231 10.82 14.47 2.33
N ASN A 232 11.04 13.44 1.53
CA ASN A 232 10.51 13.35 0.17
C ASN A 232 8.98 13.27 0.16
N LEU A 233 8.40 12.42 1.01
CA LEU A 233 6.94 12.33 1.18
C LEU A 233 6.34 13.63 1.69
N GLN A 234 6.98 14.25 2.69
CA GLN A 234 6.52 15.56 3.21
C GLN A 234 6.51 16.61 2.10
N ARG A 235 7.53 16.63 1.24
CA ARG A 235 7.65 17.59 0.15
C ARG A 235 6.62 17.34 -0.94
N VAL A 236 6.49 16.12 -1.45
CA VAL A 236 5.58 15.77 -2.55
C VAL A 236 4.12 16.02 -2.16
N PHE A 237 3.69 15.54 -0.99
CA PHE A 237 2.29 15.69 -0.57
C PHE A 237 1.97 17.04 0.11
N LYS A 238 2.97 17.83 0.53
CA LYS A 238 2.74 19.21 1.01
C LYS A 238 2.41 20.17 -0.14
N TRP A 239 3.01 19.99 -1.29
CA TRP A 239 2.72 20.78 -2.48
C TRP A 239 1.25 20.61 -2.92
N PHE A 240 0.73 19.39 -2.84
CA PHE A 240 -0.65 19.07 -3.21
C PHE A 240 -1.71 19.74 -2.33
N LEU A 241 -1.42 20.00 -1.04
CA LEU A 241 -2.36 20.65 -0.12
C LEU A 241 -2.44 22.20 -0.29
N LYS A 242 -1.59 22.78 -1.14
CA LYS A 242 -1.53 24.25 -1.36
C LYS A 242 -2.21 24.71 -2.65
N ASN A 243 -2.62 23.83 -3.50
CA ASN A 243 -3.35 24.08 -4.74
C ASN A 243 -4.70 23.40 -4.74
#